data_2580e3463c4c7033007dd7639c107f59
#
_entry.id   2580e3463c4c7033007dd7639c107f59
#
_cell.length_a   1.000
_cell.length_b   1.000
_cell.length_c   1.000
_cell.angle_alpha   90.00
_cell.angle_beta   90.00
_cell.angle_gamma   90.00
#
_symmetry.space_group_name_H-M   'P 1'
#
loop_
_entity.id
_entity.type
_entity.pdbx_description
1 polymer ?
#
loop_
_entity_poly.entity_id
_entity_poly.type
_entity_poly.pdbx_seq_one_letter_code
_entity_poly.pdbx_strand_id
1 'polypeptide(L)'
;MKTGFTTRAVHTGHGYSGTTGAVMPPVYLTSTFARGNPDGFDYTRSGNPNFRLLEQCLAALENARFATCFASGVSAITAVVSSLQAGDIIVAEENLYGSAYRLFEQVFAKFNVRTVYLDLSRRENWPQLRAARPALVWLESPTNPLLKILDIAGIARLGFPVLVDNTFASPFLQRPLELGATLSLSSTTKYINGHSDSLGGIVATNDPVWHERLVFAQKALGLQPGPFEAWLTTRGARTLALRMERHCANA
;
A
#
# COMPACT_ATOMS: atom_id res chain seq x y z
N MET A 1 21.09 12.52 -11.42
CA MET A 1 21.51 11.84 -10.16
C MET A 1 20.28 11.23 -9.52
N LYS A 2 20.33 9.95 -9.10
CA LYS A 2 19.24 9.37 -8.30
C LYS A 2 19.26 10.02 -6.91
N THR A 3 18.21 10.72 -6.55
CA THR A 3 18.06 11.36 -5.23
C THR A 3 17.90 10.30 -4.14
N GLY A 4 18.52 10.52 -2.96
CA GLY A 4 18.43 9.63 -1.81
C GLY A 4 17.00 9.55 -1.24
N PHE A 5 16.73 8.56 -0.39
CA PHE A 5 15.42 8.33 0.23
C PHE A 5 14.87 9.57 0.95
N THR A 6 15.67 10.17 1.83
CA THR A 6 15.29 11.36 2.61
C THR A 6 14.93 12.55 1.71
N THR A 7 15.73 12.78 0.63
CA THR A 7 15.43 13.83 -0.35
C THR A 7 14.09 13.58 -1.04
N ARG A 8 13.81 12.32 -1.43
CA ARG A 8 12.53 11.96 -2.03
C ARG A 8 11.36 12.16 -1.05
N ALA A 9 11.52 11.76 0.20
CA ALA A 9 10.50 11.94 1.24
C ALA A 9 10.15 13.43 1.46
N VAL A 10 11.14 14.32 1.36
CA VAL A 10 10.93 15.77 1.55
C VAL A 10 10.37 16.46 0.33
N HIS A 11 10.75 16.06 -0.88
CA HIS A 11 10.47 16.84 -2.10
C HIS A 11 9.45 16.21 -3.05
N THR A 12 9.23 14.89 -3.04
CA THR A 12 8.26 14.27 -3.96
C THR A 12 6.83 14.41 -3.43
N GLY A 13 5.90 14.73 -4.31
CA GLY A 13 4.51 15.00 -3.91
C GLY A 13 4.31 16.38 -3.26
N HIS A 14 5.31 17.24 -3.32
CA HIS A 14 5.28 18.61 -2.82
C HIS A 14 5.54 19.56 -3.98
N GLY A 15 4.50 19.92 -4.69
CA GLY A 15 4.54 20.98 -5.70
C GLY A 15 4.21 22.33 -5.07
N TYR A 16 4.85 23.39 -5.55
CA TYR A 16 4.39 24.73 -5.23
C TYR A 16 2.94 24.89 -5.71
N SER A 17 2.05 25.42 -4.86
CA SER A 17 0.74 25.84 -5.31
C SER A 17 0.93 26.94 -6.37
N GLY A 18 0.46 26.69 -7.60
CA GLY A 18 0.79 27.47 -8.78
C GLY A 18 0.51 28.96 -8.67
N THR A 19 -0.48 29.39 -7.87
CA THR A 19 -0.87 30.81 -7.74
C THR A 19 -0.28 31.49 -6.51
N THR A 20 0.03 30.76 -5.45
CA THR A 20 0.47 31.34 -4.17
C THR A 20 1.93 31.08 -3.85
N GLY A 21 2.60 30.16 -4.57
CA GLY A 21 3.96 29.74 -4.25
C GLY A 21 4.08 29.00 -2.90
N ALA A 22 2.98 28.50 -2.34
CA ALA A 22 2.98 27.81 -1.06
C ALA A 22 3.83 26.53 -1.13
N VAL A 23 4.76 26.37 -0.18
CA VAL A 23 5.66 25.21 -0.11
C VAL A 23 4.91 23.93 0.28
N MET A 24 3.94 24.04 1.19
CA MET A 24 2.99 22.95 1.46
C MET A 24 1.77 23.10 0.55
N PRO A 25 1.32 22.02 -0.09
CA PRO A 25 0.10 22.06 -0.88
C PRO A 25 -1.10 22.41 0.03
N PRO A 26 -2.11 23.12 -0.50
CA PRO A 26 -3.35 23.33 0.23
C PRO A 26 -4.12 22.03 0.42
N VAL A 27 -5.04 22.03 1.37
CA VAL A 27 -6.02 20.95 1.54
C VAL A 27 -7.25 21.25 0.70
N TYR A 28 -7.59 20.38 -0.24
CA TYR A 28 -8.73 20.56 -1.16
C TYR A 28 -9.98 19.86 -0.61
N LEU A 29 -10.71 20.53 0.29
CA LEU A 29 -11.93 20.04 0.91
C LEU A 29 -13.14 20.30 0.00
N THR A 30 -13.19 19.68 -1.15
CA THR A 30 -14.30 19.78 -2.09
C THR A 30 -14.75 18.40 -2.56
N SER A 31 -16.05 18.25 -2.83
CA SER A 31 -16.58 17.05 -3.46
C SER A 31 -16.43 17.05 -4.97
N THR A 32 -16.56 18.23 -5.61
CA THR A 32 -16.68 18.38 -7.07
C THR A 32 -15.77 19.48 -7.56
N PHE A 33 -15.17 19.28 -8.72
CA PHE A 33 -14.32 20.25 -9.39
C PHE A 33 -15.04 20.84 -10.62
N ALA A 34 -14.71 22.09 -10.97
CA ALA A 34 -15.25 22.72 -12.18
C ALA A 34 -14.82 21.96 -13.44
N ARG A 35 -15.75 21.82 -14.38
CA ARG A 35 -15.46 21.19 -15.67
C ARG A 35 -14.39 21.96 -16.42
N GLY A 36 -13.49 21.25 -17.10
CA GLY A 36 -12.41 21.87 -17.88
C GLY A 36 -11.28 22.45 -17.03
N ASN A 37 -11.20 22.11 -15.73
CA ASN A 37 -10.01 22.49 -14.95
C ASN A 37 -8.75 21.83 -15.54
N PRO A 38 -7.59 22.49 -15.49
CA PRO A 38 -6.37 22.05 -16.18
C PRO A 38 -5.81 20.74 -15.64
N ASP A 39 -6.13 20.36 -14.39
CA ASP A 39 -5.64 19.14 -13.73
C ASP A 39 -6.49 17.90 -14.03
N GLY A 40 -7.66 18.07 -14.67
CA GLY A 40 -8.55 16.99 -15.07
C GLY A 40 -9.32 16.34 -13.92
N PHE A 41 -9.40 16.99 -12.75
CA PHE A 41 -10.24 16.51 -11.65
C PHE A 41 -11.73 16.77 -11.96
N ASP A 42 -12.58 15.84 -11.52
CA ASP A 42 -14.02 15.94 -11.66
C ASP A 42 -14.71 15.83 -10.28
N TYR A 43 -14.44 14.75 -9.59
CA TYR A 43 -15.08 14.40 -8.31
C TYR A 43 -14.07 13.76 -7.36
N THR A 44 -14.05 14.21 -6.09
CA THR A 44 -13.03 13.75 -5.11
C THR A 44 -12.98 12.24 -4.93
N ARG A 45 -14.12 11.51 -4.98
CA ARG A 45 -14.09 10.04 -4.93
C ARG A 45 -13.31 9.41 -6.09
N SER A 46 -13.17 10.11 -7.20
CA SER A 46 -12.44 9.65 -8.40
C SER A 46 -11.02 10.21 -8.51
N GLY A 47 -10.67 11.18 -7.67
CA GLY A 47 -9.37 11.83 -7.66
C GLY A 47 -9.41 13.18 -6.96
N ASN A 48 -8.33 13.50 -6.25
CA ASN A 48 -8.16 14.76 -5.54
C ASN A 48 -6.67 15.15 -5.57
N PRO A 49 -6.31 16.44 -5.64
CA PRO A 49 -4.90 16.84 -5.62
C PRO A 49 -4.10 16.28 -4.44
N ASN A 50 -4.69 16.20 -3.24
CA ASN A 50 -4.00 15.65 -2.07
C ASN A 50 -3.74 14.14 -2.20
N PHE A 51 -4.63 13.39 -2.86
CA PHE A 51 -4.40 11.96 -3.15
C PHE A 51 -3.24 11.79 -4.11
N ARG A 52 -3.24 12.53 -5.23
CA ARG A 52 -2.19 12.50 -6.24
C ARG A 52 -0.81 12.79 -5.62
N LEU A 53 -0.72 13.79 -4.74
CA LEU A 53 0.54 14.15 -4.07
C LEU A 53 1.02 13.03 -3.13
N LEU A 54 0.14 12.43 -2.34
CA LEU A 54 0.46 11.31 -1.47
C LEU A 54 0.92 10.10 -2.28
N GLU A 55 0.20 9.76 -3.34
CA GLU A 55 0.52 8.65 -4.24
C GLU A 55 1.88 8.82 -4.91
N GLN A 56 2.18 10.02 -5.41
CA GLN A 56 3.50 10.35 -5.97
C GLN A 56 4.62 10.21 -4.94
N CYS A 57 4.39 10.73 -3.72
CA CYS A 57 5.36 10.62 -2.62
C CYS A 57 5.66 9.15 -2.31
N LEU A 58 4.63 8.34 -2.08
CA LEU A 58 4.81 6.95 -1.66
C LEU A 58 5.28 6.05 -2.79
N ALA A 59 4.88 6.28 -4.03
CA ALA A 59 5.46 5.61 -5.19
C ALA A 59 6.98 5.84 -5.27
N ALA A 60 7.42 7.08 -5.06
CA ALA A 60 8.85 7.41 -5.06
C ALA A 60 9.62 6.78 -3.90
N LEU A 61 9.02 6.62 -2.72
CA LEU A 61 9.65 5.97 -1.57
C LEU A 61 9.76 4.45 -1.74
N GLU A 62 8.75 3.83 -2.35
CA GLU A 62 8.73 2.39 -2.67
C GLU A 62 9.55 2.03 -3.93
N ASN A 63 10.12 3.01 -4.64
CA ASN A 63 10.69 2.82 -6.00
C ASN A 63 9.68 2.19 -6.95
N ALA A 64 8.41 2.55 -6.82
CA ALA A 64 7.31 2.07 -7.63
C ALA A 64 6.99 3.02 -8.78
N ARG A 65 6.42 2.45 -9.84
CA ARG A 65 5.85 3.22 -10.95
C ARG A 65 4.50 3.84 -10.56
N PHE A 66 3.73 3.13 -9.75
CA PHE A 66 2.38 3.51 -9.33
C PHE A 66 2.19 3.30 -7.84
N ALA A 67 1.34 4.13 -7.24
CA ALA A 67 0.77 3.90 -5.93
C ALA A 67 -0.68 4.37 -5.92
N THR A 68 -1.53 3.72 -5.12
CA THR A 68 -2.94 4.06 -4.93
C THR A 68 -3.22 4.16 -3.44
N CYS A 69 -3.76 5.30 -2.98
CA CYS A 69 -4.06 5.54 -1.57
C CYS A 69 -5.49 5.14 -1.20
N PHE A 70 -5.70 4.79 0.07
CA PHE A 70 -6.96 4.26 0.60
C PHE A 70 -7.26 4.85 1.98
N ALA A 71 -8.55 4.82 2.38
CA ALA A 71 -9.04 5.35 3.64
C ALA A 71 -8.43 4.65 4.88
N SER A 72 -7.95 3.43 4.74
CA SER A 72 -7.27 2.66 5.80
C SER A 72 -6.44 1.52 5.20
N GLY A 73 -5.58 0.89 6.00
CA GLY A 73 -4.92 -0.35 5.60
C GLY A 73 -5.93 -1.45 5.23
N VAL A 74 -7.03 -1.56 5.97
CA VAL A 74 -8.11 -2.52 5.68
C VAL A 74 -8.80 -2.20 4.35
N SER A 75 -9.02 -0.93 4.02
CA SER A 75 -9.53 -0.52 2.70
C SER A 75 -8.57 -0.90 1.57
N ALA A 76 -7.26 -0.79 1.80
CA ALA A 76 -6.24 -1.23 0.86
C ALA A 76 -6.28 -2.75 0.63
N ILE A 77 -6.39 -3.54 1.71
CA ILE A 77 -6.59 -5.01 1.65
C ILE A 77 -7.86 -5.33 0.85
N THR A 78 -8.97 -4.64 1.16
CA THR A 78 -10.25 -4.83 0.48
C THR A 78 -10.12 -4.57 -1.03
N ALA A 79 -9.45 -3.50 -1.44
CA ALA A 79 -9.24 -3.19 -2.85
C ALA A 79 -8.46 -4.28 -3.59
N VAL A 80 -7.41 -4.82 -2.97
CA VAL A 80 -6.62 -5.92 -3.56
C VAL A 80 -7.47 -7.18 -3.71
N VAL A 81 -8.14 -7.62 -2.64
CA VAL A 81 -8.89 -8.88 -2.67
C VAL A 81 -10.14 -8.78 -3.54
N SER A 82 -10.81 -7.62 -3.59
CA SER A 82 -11.94 -7.40 -4.51
C SER A 82 -11.54 -7.41 -5.99
N SER A 83 -10.25 -7.33 -6.30
CA SER A 83 -9.72 -7.46 -7.66
C SER A 83 -9.53 -8.91 -8.12
N LEU A 84 -9.72 -9.87 -7.22
CA LEU A 84 -9.69 -11.30 -7.52
C LEU A 84 -11.05 -11.78 -8.06
N GLN A 85 -11.04 -12.95 -8.69
CA GLN A 85 -12.24 -13.57 -9.25
C GLN A 85 -12.82 -14.62 -8.28
N ALA A 86 -14.11 -14.90 -8.41
CA ALA A 86 -14.73 -16.03 -7.71
C ALA A 86 -14.05 -17.34 -8.13
N GLY A 87 -13.60 -18.13 -7.15
CA GLY A 87 -12.84 -19.36 -7.35
C GLY A 87 -11.33 -19.17 -7.20
N ASP A 88 -10.83 -17.94 -7.15
CA ASP A 88 -9.41 -17.67 -6.91
C ASP A 88 -8.97 -18.12 -5.51
N ILE A 89 -7.69 -18.48 -5.41
CA ILE A 89 -7.06 -18.89 -4.17
C ILE A 89 -6.01 -17.86 -3.76
N ILE A 90 -6.08 -17.43 -2.50
CA ILE A 90 -4.99 -16.73 -1.83
C ILE A 90 -4.20 -17.78 -1.05
N VAL A 91 -2.87 -17.83 -1.21
CA VAL A 91 -2.00 -18.52 -0.25
C VAL A 91 -1.40 -17.44 0.65
N ALA A 92 -1.73 -17.48 1.93
CA ALA A 92 -1.30 -16.50 2.91
C ALA A 92 -0.31 -17.10 3.92
N GLU A 93 0.65 -16.26 4.36
CA GLU A 93 1.42 -16.55 5.57
C GLU A 93 0.44 -16.76 6.73
N GLU A 94 0.62 -17.82 7.52
CA GLU A 94 -0.29 -18.16 8.62
C GLU A 94 -0.27 -17.13 9.76
N ASN A 95 0.85 -16.43 9.92
CA ASN A 95 1.03 -15.39 10.92
C ASN A 95 0.89 -14.02 10.29
N LEU A 96 -0.33 -13.49 10.27
CA LEU A 96 -0.69 -12.22 9.61
C LEU A 96 -1.66 -11.39 10.46
N TYR A 97 -1.82 -10.15 10.07
CA TYR A 97 -2.71 -9.20 10.74
C TYR A 97 -4.15 -9.71 10.86
N GLY A 98 -4.68 -9.72 12.10
CA GLY A 98 -5.99 -10.32 12.40
C GLY A 98 -7.18 -9.72 11.63
N SER A 99 -7.10 -8.47 11.15
CA SER A 99 -8.15 -7.92 10.28
C SER A 99 -8.04 -8.42 8.84
N ALA A 100 -6.85 -8.75 8.35
CA ALA A 100 -6.70 -9.42 7.07
C ALA A 100 -7.34 -10.81 7.12
N TYR A 101 -7.04 -11.58 8.17
CA TYR A 101 -7.69 -12.88 8.42
C TYR A 101 -9.22 -12.76 8.43
N ARG A 102 -9.77 -11.79 9.20
CA ARG A 102 -11.22 -11.57 9.26
C ARG A 102 -11.83 -11.23 7.90
N LEU A 103 -11.15 -10.40 7.10
CA LEU A 103 -11.60 -10.09 5.74
C LEU A 103 -11.64 -11.34 4.86
N PHE A 104 -10.59 -12.15 4.89
CA PHE A 104 -10.50 -13.35 4.07
C PHE A 104 -11.60 -14.34 4.44
N GLU A 105 -11.74 -14.68 5.72
CA GLU A 105 -12.64 -15.73 6.19
C GLU A 105 -14.11 -15.31 6.30
N GLN A 106 -14.37 -14.07 6.71
CA GLN A 106 -15.75 -13.66 7.06
C GLN A 106 -16.41 -12.80 5.99
N VAL A 107 -15.61 -12.20 5.09
CA VAL A 107 -16.13 -11.35 4.02
C VAL A 107 -15.92 -12.01 2.66
N PHE A 108 -14.68 -12.22 2.24
CA PHE A 108 -14.39 -12.64 0.87
C PHE A 108 -14.63 -14.14 0.61
N ALA A 109 -14.61 -14.99 1.64
CA ALA A 109 -15.07 -16.37 1.51
C ALA A 109 -16.52 -16.46 0.99
N LYS A 110 -17.39 -15.49 1.31
CA LYS A 110 -18.76 -15.40 0.79
C LYS A 110 -18.83 -15.13 -0.71
N PHE A 111 -17.79 -14.58 -1.28
CA PHE A 111 -17.64 -14.33 -2.72
C PHE A 111 -16.81 -15.40 -3.42
N ASN A 112 -16.65 -16.57 -2.76
CA ASN A 112 -15.89 -17.72 -3.27
C ASN A 112 -14.41 -17.41 -3.55
N VAL A 113 -13.80 -16.49 -2.82
CA VAL A 113 -12.34 -16.33 -2.74
C VAL A 113 -11.88 -17.18 -1.55
N ARG A 114 -11.02 -18.16 -1.79
CA ARG A 114 -10.55 -19.11 -0.76
C ARG A 114 -9.15 -18.75 -0.30
N THR A 115 -8.88 -18.94 0.99
CA THR A 115 -7.53 -18.73 1.55
C THR A 115 -6.95 -20.03 2.08
N VAL A 116 -5.69 -20.28 1.77
CA VAL A 116 -4.88 -21.38 2.30
C VAL A 116 -3.77 -20.75 3.11
N TYR A 117 -3.67 -21.11 4.39
CA TYR A 117 -2.65 -20.59 5.30
C TYR A 117 -1.48 -21.56 5.40
N LEU A 118 -0.27 -21.06 5.24
CA LEU A 118 0.96 -21.84 5.32
C LEU A 118 2.03 -21.04 6.08
N ASP A 119 2.84 -21.70 6.88
CA ASP A 119 4.09 -21.11 7.39
C ASP A 119 5.07 -20.95 6.22
N LEU A 120 5.07 -19.80 5.57
CA LEU A 120 5.89 -19.50 4.39
C LEU A 120 7.35 -19.15 4.75
N SER A 121 7.67 -19.03 6.05
CA SER A 121 9.04 -18.94 6.52
C SER A 121 9.81 -20.25 6.32
N ARG A 122 9.11 -21.36 6.17
CA ARG A 122 9.64 -22.70 5.97
C ARG A 122 9.58 -23.09 4.49
N ARG A 123 10.74 -23.29 3.88
CA ARG A 123 10.84 -23.67 2.45
C ARG A 123 10.20 -25.03 2.14
N GLU A 124 10.11 -25.92 3.13
CA GLU A 124 9.43 -27.22 3.01
C GLU A 124 7.92 -27.10 2.71
N ASN A 125 7.30 -25.95 2.99
CA ASN A 125 5.89 -25.69 2.67
C ASN A 125 5.69 -25.10 1.26
N TRP A 126 6.74 -24.67 0.56
CA TRP A 126 6.62 -24.07 -0.76
C TRP A 126 6.09 -25.01 -1.87
N PRO A 127 6.33 -26.35 -1.82
CA PRO A 127 5.64 -27.27 -2.71
C PRO A 127 4.11 -27.22 -2.58
N GLN A 128 3.57 -27.03 -1.37
CA GLN A 128 2.12 -26.90 -1.14
C GLN A 128 1.60 -25.57 -1.73
N LEU A 129 2.36 -24.47 -1.58
CA LEU A 129 2.05 -23.20 -2.23
C LEU A 129 1.94 -23.38 -3.76
N ARG A 130 2.91 -24.06 -4.38
CA ARG A 130 2.88 -24.31 -5.83
C ARG A 130 1.69 -25.20 -6.24
N ALA A 131 1.36 -26.22 -5.45
CA ALA A 131 0.24 -27.12 -5.73
C ALA A 131 -1.11 -26.38 -5.67
N ALA A 132 -1.25 -25.40 -4.79
CA ALA A 132 -2.45 -24.59 -4.63
C ALA A 132 -2.70 -23.66 -5.85
N ARG A 133 -1.68 -23.35 -6.67
CA ARG A 133 -1.75 -22.44 -7.83
C ARG A 133 -2.46 -21.11 -7.49
N PRO A 134 -1.96 -20.35 -6.50
CA PRO A 134 -2.66 -19.16 -6.04
C PRO A 134 -2.75 -18.07 -7.13
N ALA A 135 -3.86 -17.34 -7.13
CA ALA A 135 -3.98 -16.08 -7.86
C ALA A 135 -3.18 -14.96 -7.17
N LEU A 136 -2.97 -15.09 -5.85
CA LEU A 136 -2.18 -14.15 -5.06
C LEU A 136 -1.52 -14.88 -3.88
N VAL A 137 -0.23 -14.62 -3.67
CA VAL A 137 0.48 -14.99 -2.43
C VAL A 137 0.50 -13.77 -1.52
N TRP A 138 0.00 -13.92 -0.30
CA TRP A 138 -0.07 -12.84 0.69
C TRP A 138 0.99 -13.02 1.77
N LEU A 139 1.92 -12.11 1.84
CA LEU A 139 2.98 -12.10 2.85
C LEU A 139 2.83 -10.89 3.76
N GLU A 140 3.28 -11.04 4.99
CA GLU A 140 3.55 -9.96 5.92
C GLU A 140 4.98 -10.18 6.46
N SER A 141 5.86 -9.19 6.30
CA SER A 141 7.26 -9.34 6.76
C SER A 141 7.82 -7.97 7.18
N PRO A 142 8.13 -7.80 8.48
CA PRO A 142 7.90 -8.74 9.60
C PRO A 142 6.43 -9.06 9.84
N THR A 143 6.13 -10.30 10.28
CA THR A 143 4.74 -10.73 10.55
C THR A 143 4.18 -10.12 11.83
N ASN A 144 2.84 -10.04 11.94
CA ASN A 144 2.16 -9.61 13.16
C ASN A 144 1.37 -10.80 13.76
N PRO A 145 1.63 -11.25 15.02
CA PRO A 145 2.46 -10.58 16.03
C PRO A 145 3.88 -11.15 16.19
N LEU A 146 4.26 -12.23 15.50
CA LEU A 146 5.46 -13.02 15.84
C LEU A 146 6.75 -12.47 15.23
N LEU A 147 6.69 -11.42 14.41
CA LEU A 147 7.83 -10.74 13.78
C LEU A 147 8.75 -11.69 12.96
N LYS A 148 8.16 -12.75 12.37
CA LYS A 148 8.90 -13.61 11.44
C LYS A 148 9.35 -12.81 10.24
N ILE A 149 10.55 -13.09 9.74
CA ILE A 149 11.09 -12.51 8.50
C ILE A 149 11.00 -13.57 7.40
N LEU A 150 10.40 -13.19 6.27
CA LEU A 150 10.16 -14.09 5.14
C LEU A 150 11.16 -13.84 3.99
N ASP A 151 11.51 -14.89 3.26
CA ASP A 151 12.32 -14.80 2.04
C ASP A 151 11.43 -14.35 0.85
N ILE A 152 11.11 -13.05 0.82
CA ILE A 152 10.26 -12.43 -0.21
C ILE A 152 10.80 -12.77 -1.61
N ALA A 153 12.11 -12.59 -1.82
CA ALA A 153 12.73 -12.83 -3.12
C ALA A 153 12.65 -14.31 -3.54
N GLY A 154 12.80 -15.22 -2.58
CA GLY A 154 12.64 -16.65 -2.81
C GLY A 154 11.23 -17.02 -3.24
N ILE A 155 10.24 -16.48 -2.55
CA ILE A 155 8.82 -16.73 -2.85
C ILE A 155 8.43 -16.08 -4.19
N ALA A 156 8.87 -14.85 -4.47
CA ALA A 156 8.60 -14.18 -5.74
C ALA A 156 9.12 -14.97 -6.96
N ARG A 157 10.28 -15.64 -6.82
CA ARG A 157 10.83 -16.53 -7.87
C ARG A 157 9.98 -17.78 -8.15
N LEU A 158 8.95 -18.07 -7.35
CA LEU A 158 8.02 -19.16 -7.63
C LEU A 158 7.07 -18.85 -8.80
N GLY A 159 6.98 -17.57 -9.22
CA GLY A 159 6.28 -17.15 -10.43
C GLY A 159 4.80 -16.82 -10.23
N PHE A 160 4.33 -16.68 -9.00
CA PHE A 160 2.99 -16.20 -8.67
C PHE A 160 3.01 -14.71 -8.32
N PRO A 161 1.89 -13.97 -8.50
CA PRO A 161 1.77 -12.63 -7.96
C PRO A 161 1.95 -12.64 -6.44
N VAL A 162 2.83 -11.78 -5.92
CA VAL A 162 3.12 -11.67 -4.48
C VAL A 162 2.75 -10.29 -3.99
N LEU A 163 1.94 -10.22 -2.94
CA LEU A 163 1.73 -9.03 -2.14
C LEU A 163 2.50 -9.16 -0.84
N VAL A 164 3.14 -8.07 -0.44
CA VAL A 164 3.77 -7.95 0.88
C VAL A 164 3.13 -6.82 1.65
N ASP A 165 2.54 -7.11 2.80
CA ASP A 165 2.21 -6.09 3.79
C ASP A 165 3.50 -5.62 4.46
N ASN A 166 3.93 -4.41 4.07
CA ASN A 166 5.19 -3.78 4.47
C ASN A 166 5.01 -2.77 5.62
N THR A 167 3.88 -2.85 6.32
CA THR A 167 3.49 -1.85 7.33
C THR A 167 4.54 -1.67 8.40
N PHE A 168 5.14 -2.76 8.92
CA PHE A 168 6.14 -2.68 10.00
C PHE A 168 7.52 -2.22 9.52
N ALA A 169 7.98 -2.71 8.38
CA ALA A 169 9.26 -2.30 7.84
C ALA A 169 9.24 -0.88 7.26
N SER A 170 8.12 -0.49 6.69
CA SER A 170 7.98 0.72 5.86
C SER A 170 8.94 0.73 4.65
N PRO A 171 8.75 1.60 3.65
CA PRO A 171 9.67 1.70 2.51
C PRO A 171 11.09 2.16 2.90
N PHE A 172 11.30 2.61 4.14
CA PHE A 172 12.62 2.98 4.62
C PHE A 172 13.51 1.76 4.86
N LEU A 173 13.00 0.71 5.53
CA LEU A 173 13.77 -0.49 5.84
C LEU A 173 13.69 -1.56 4.75
N GLN A 174 12.55 -1.67 4.08
CA GLN A 174 12.29 -2.72 3.09
C GLN A 174 11.47 -2.19 1.94
N ARG A 175 11.84 -2.52 0.72
CA ARG A 175 11.09 -2.24 -0.51
C ARG A 175 10.77 -3.54 -1.23
N PRO A 176 9.60 -4.13 -0.99
CA PRO A 176 9.23 -5.45 -1.51
C PRO A 176 9.28 -5.56 -3.04
N LEU A 177 8.97 -4.48 -3.77
CA LEU A 177 9.02 -4.47 -5.23
C LEU A 177 10.42 -4.69 -5.77
N GLU A 178 11.46 -4.21 -5.07
CA GLU A 178 12.87 -4.45 -5.41
C GLU A 178 13.28 -5.91 -5.17
N LEU A 179 12.53 -6.63 -4.33
CA LEU A 179 12.73 -8.05 -4.04
C LEU A 179 11.90 -8.96 -4.95
N GLY A 180 11.17 -8.39 -5.92
CA GLY A 180 10.37 -9.12 -6.90
C GLY A 180 8.90 -9.30 -6.53
N ALA A 181 8.41 -8.69 -5.44
CA ALA A 181 6.98 -8.66 -5.14
C ALA A 181 6.22 -7.89 -6.23
N THR A 182 4.97 -8.27 -6.47
CA THR A 182 4.07 -7.60 -7.41
C THR A 182 3.44 -6.36 -6.78
N LEU A 183 3.11 -6.45 -5.49
CA LEU A 183 2.43 -5.41 -4.73
C LEU A 183 3.13 -5.21 -3.38
N SER A 184 3.32 -3.94 -2.99
CA SER A 184 3.70 -3.53 -1.64
C SER A 184 2.53 -2.79 -1.02
N LEU A 185 1.97 -3.31 0.07
CA LEU A 185 0.89 -2.71 0.83
C LEU A 185 1.44 -2.16 2.14
N SER A 186 0.93 -1.02 2.57
CA SER A 186 1.20 -0.50 3.92
C SER A 186 -0.01 0.22 4.49
N SER A 187 -0.29 0.00 5.77
CA SER A 187 -1.13 0.90 6.55
C SER A 187 -0.35 2.18 6.84
N THR A 188 -0.70 3.26 6.16
CA THR A 188 -0.04 4.55 6.40
C THR A 188 -0.34 5.12 7.77
N THR A 189 -1.38 4.62 8.44
CA THR A 189 -1.74 4.89 9.84
C THR A 189 -0.57 4.72 10.81
N LYS A 190 0.38 3.82 10.49
CA LYS A 190 1.48 3.43 11.37
C LYS A 190 2.71 4.32 11.14
N TYR A 191 3.84 3.75 10.80
CA TYR A 191 5.11 4.48 10.71
C TYR A 191 5.15 5.56 9.62
N ILE A 192 4.43 5.37 8.48
CA ILE A 192 4.45 6.34 7.38
C ILE A 192 3.91 7.70 7.86
N ASN A 193 2.71 7.74 8.44
CA ASN A 193 2.19 8.95 9.06
C ASN A 193 2.92 9.27 10.37
N GLY A 194 2.97 8.29 11.31
CA GLY A 194 3.80 8.31 12.50
C GLY A 194 3.39 9.29 13.62
N HIS A 195 2.22 9.91 13.54
CA HIS A 195 1.75 10.93 14.50
C HIS A 195 0.42 10.58 15.16
N SER A 196 -0.15 9.41 14.90
CA SER A 196 -1.41 8.92 15.47
C SER A 196 -2.62 9.85 15.25
N ASP A 197 -2.61 10.62 14.17
CA ASP A 197 -3.59 11.66 13.84
C ASP A 197 -4.29 11.43 12.50
N SER A 198 -3.97 10.34 11.77
CA SER A 198 -4.67 9.97 10.55
C SER A 198 -4.75 8.46 10.36
N LEU A 199 -5.79 8.01 9.66
CA LEU A 199 -5.91 6.67 9.12
C LEU A 199 -5.60 6.69 7.62
N GLY A 200 -5.03 5.58 7.12
CA GLY A 200 -4.79 5.45 5.69
C GLY A 200 -4.15 4.12 5.31
N GLY A 201 -4.19 3.84 4.02
CA GLY A 201 -3.52 2.72 3.39
C GLY A 201 -2.93 3.12 2.05
N ILE A 202 -1.97 2.37 1.58
CA ILE A 202 -1.34 2.53 0.27
C ILE A 202 -1.04 1.16 -0.32
N VAL A 203 -1.19 1.03 -1.63
CA VAL A 203 -0.64 -0.10 -2.39
C VAL A 203 0.20 0.45 -3.51
N ALA A 204 1.46 0.04 -3.55
CA ALA A 204 2.41 0.38 -4.61
C ALA A 204 2.66 -0.82 -5.52
N THR A 205 2.85 -0.56 -6.83
CA THR A 205 3.12 -1.59 -7.82
C THR A 205 3.86 -1.04 -9.04
N ASN A 206 4.55 -1.92 -9.76
CA ASN A 206 5.11 -1.65 -11.09
C ASN A 206 4.22 -2.21 -12.23
N ASP A 207 3.22 -3.00 -11.89
CA ASP A 207 2.32 -3.65 -12.84
C ASP A 207 1.12 -2.74 -13.18
N PRO A 208 0.97 -2.29 -14.44
CA PRO A 208 -0.12 -1.41 -14.84
C PRO A 208 -1.50 -2.06 -14.69
N VAL A 209 -1.61 -3.39 -14.88
CA VAL A 209 -2.89 -4.10 -14.75
C VAL A 209 -3.37 -4.10 -13.31
N TRP A 210 -2.46 -4.35 -12.35
CA TRP A 210 -2.80 -4.24 -10.94
C TRP A 210 -3.13 -2.80 -10.56
N HIS A 211 -2.40 -1.81 -11.07
CA HIS A 211 -2.72 -0.41 -10.81
C HIS A 211 -4.14 -0.04 -11.28
N GLU A 212 -4.51 -0.41 -12.50
CA GLU A 212 -5.87 -0.16 -13.03
C GLU A 212 -6.96 -0.81 -12.16
N ARG A 213 -6.75 -2.06 -11.73
CA ARG A 213 -7.68 -2.76 -10.81
C ARG A 213 -7.83 -2.04 -9.46
N LEU A 214 -6.72 -1.57 -8.89
CA LEU A 214 -6.72 -0.85 -7.61
C LEU A 214 -7.44 0.50 -7.72
N VAL A 215 -7.19 1.27 -8.77
CA VAL A 215 -7.88 2.53 -9.04
C VAL A 215 -9.37 2.30 -9.26
N PHE A 216 -9.73 1.26 -10.00
CA PHE A 216 -11.13 0.89 -10.18
C PHE A 216 -11.80 0.52 -8.85
N ALA A 217 -11.17 -0.34 -8.04
CA ALA A 217 -11.70 -0.74 -6.74
C ALA A 217 -11.84 0.46 -5.78
N GLN A 218 -10.82 1.34 -5.72
CA GLN A 218 -10.86 2.56 -4.93
C GLN A 218 -12.10 3.40 -5.27
N LYS A 219 -12.32 3.63 -6.56
CA LYS A 219 -13.42 4.46 -7.06
C LYS A 219 -14.79 3.79 -6.92
N ALA A 220 -14.89 2.51 -7.31
CA ALA A 220 -16.16 1.77 -7.35
C ALA A 220 -16.69 1.44 -5.95
N LEU A 221 -15.80 1.08 -5.04
CA LEU A 221 -16.16 0.70 -3.66
C LEU A 221 -16.10 1.89 -2.67
N GLY A 222 -15.67 3.08 -3.13
CA GLY A 222 -15.59 4.26 -2.26
C GLY A 222 -14.50 4.15 -1.19
N LEU A 223 -13.34 3.61 -1.53
CA LEU A 223 -12.25 3.30 -0.59
C LEU A 223 -11.19 4.41 -0.47
N GLN A 224 -11.37 5.55 -1.13
CA GLN A 224 -10.43 6.68 -1.11
C GLN A 224 -10.32 7.29 0.29
N PRO A 225 -9.16 7.88 0.66
CA PRO A 225 -9.00 8.61 1.92
C PRO A 225 -9.76 9.94 1.91
N GLY A 226 -9.83 10.62 3.03
CA GLY A 226 -10.14 12.05 3.07
C GLY A 226 -8.95 12.90 2.60
N PRO A 227 -9.19 14.07 1.98
CA PRO A 227 -8.10 14.96 1.56
C PRO A 227 -7.20 15.42 2.71
N PHE A 228 -7.76 15.61 3.89
CA PHE A 228 -7.01 16.05 5.07
C PHE A 228 -6.10 14.93 5.59
N GLU A 229 -6.59 13.68 5.67
CA GLU A 229 -5.80 12.52 6.05
C GLU A 229 -4.66 12.26 5.06
N ALA A 230 -4.91 12.42 3.76
CA ALA A 230 -3.88 12.32 2.73
C ALA A 230 -2.80 13.41 2.91
N TRP A 231 -3.21 14.64 3.23
CA TRP A 231 -2.30 15.75 3.51
C TRP A 231 -1.45 15.49 4.76
N LEU A 232 -2.07 15.06 5.88
CA LEU A 232 -1.36 14.69 7.12
C LEU A 232 -0.34 13.59 6.87
N THR A 233 -0.73 12.55 6.14
CA THR A 233 0.16 11.44 5.79
C THR A 233 1.35 11.91 4.94
N THR A 234 1.11 12.78 3.94
CA THR A 234 2.18 13.36 3.13
C THR A 234 3.16 14.16 4.00
N ARG A 235 2.64 14.94 4.95
CA ARG A 235 3.46 15.67 5.93
C ARG A 235 4.24 14.71 6.84
N GLY A 236 3.61 13.65 7.34
CA GLY A 236 4.26 12.65 8.19
C GLY A 236 5.39 11.90 7.51
N ALA A 237 5.23 11.57 6.23
CA ALA A 237 6.22 10.87 5.43
C ALA A 237 7.57 11.61 5.32
N ARG A 238 7.58 12.94 5.43
CA ARG A 238 8.81 13.76 5.37
C ARG A 238 9.84 13.41 6.44
N THR A 239 9.38 12.97 7.60
CA THR A 239 10.24 12.62 8.73
C THR A 239 10.39 11.10 8.91
N LEU A 240 9.89 10.29 7.96
CA LEU A 240 9.89 8.83 8.08
C LEU A 240 11.29 8.27 8.34
N ALA A 241 12.30 8.72 7.58
CA ALA A 241 13.67 8.24 7.74
C ALA A 241 14.20 8.47 9.16
N LEU A 242 14.10 9.71 9.66
CA LEU A 242 14.56 10.09 11.02
C LEU A 242 13.84 9.28 12.10
N ARG A 243 12.54 9.08 11.94
CA ARG A 243 11.75 8.33 12.91
C ARG A 243 12.10 6.84 12.89
N MET A 244 12.25 6.24 11.71
CA MET A 244 12.62 4.83 11.60
C MET A 244 14.03 4.55 12.11
N GLU A 245 15.00 5.42 11.82
CA GLU A 245 16.35 5.33 12.41
C GLU A 245 16.28 5.31 13.95
N ARG A 246 15.49 6.23 14.53
CA ARG A 246 15.33 6.30 15.98
C ARG A 246 14.57 5.11 16.55
N HIS A 247 13.51 4.64 15.89
CA HIS A 247 12.78 3.44 16.30
C HIS A 247 13.69 2.22 16.34
N CYS A 248 14.49 1.99 15.30
CA CYS A 248 15.43 0.88 15.26
C CYS A 248 16.53 1.00 16.32
N ALA A 249 17.00 2.20 16.59
CA ALA A 249 18.01 2.42 17.63
C ALA A 249 17.48 2.23 19.07
N ASN A 250 16.17 2.38 19.27
CA ASN A 250 15.52 2.22 20.57
C ASN A 250 15.06 0.78 20.85
N ALA A 251 14.92 -0.05 19.83
CA ALA A 251 14.51 -1.46 19.94
C ALA A 251 15.70 -2.39 20.22
#